data_6e32a13506682ca0167246fa81a12085
#
_entry.id   6e32a13506682ca0167246fa81a12085
#
_cell.length_a   1.000
_cell.length_b   1.000
_cell.length_c   1.000
_cell.angle_alpha   90.00
_cell.angle_beta   90.00
_cell.angle_gamma   90.00
#
_symmetry.space_group_name_H-M   'P 1'
#
loop_
_entity.id
_entity.type
_entity.pdbx_description
1 polymer ?
#
loop_
_entity_poly.entity_id
_entity_poly.type
_entity_poly.pdbx_seq_one_letter_code
_entity_poly.pdbx_strand_id
1 'polypeptide(L)'
;MKPNNIPTLGPLCLKPAPAPWRRTSMAALATALWLAGCTSTPLPPWRPYGTAPAATAPQVAAPAQQAPVVILAPAPAPGAAVAVPVPTPGVGDVPAVVPDKPPYNEAVAARFPDPAIAYSTPGLNPGRTAFSSNEEVSAWLRQLAASPASGAQAAVLQIGSSQQGKPLEALVLTRAGATDPATLLAGGKPTVLLIGQQHGNEPAGSEALLVVARELAQGLLVPVLDRINVVIVPRANPDGAAADSRVTANGIDMNRDHLLLQTPEARALAKLGRDYRPAVVVDAHEYTVVGRYLEKFGTIQKFDALLQYATTPNLPEFLPRASEEWYRRPVRAALKAQALTDEWYYTTSTDLADKRISMGGVQPDTGRNVNGLKNAVSLLIETRGVGIGRMHIQRRVHTQVTAIVSVLQSTASRAEDINKLRPYMDKEIASKACSAEAVVEAGQTPAQYQLAMLDPATGADRLLTVDWNSSLSLEKLKARVRPCGYWLSAASTGAVERLQLLGVQVQRVGESSSILADVYRETSRSLGQRDDVRGSVAGGGEIIKAQVDLVRGVIDAPMGSFYVSLNQPLANLALAALEPDTQNSYFANHVLDSLQSAARVMSEPSLKLEPID
;
A
#
# COMPACT_ATOMS: atom_id res chain seq x y z
N MET A 1 47.70 58.75 14.05
CA MET A 1 47.28 60.17 14.12
C MET A 1 45.75 60.20 14.09
N LYS A 2 45.21 60.85 15.08
CA LYS A 2 43.80 61.19 15.37
C LYS A 2 43.26 62.23 14.34
N PRO A 3 42.04 62.72 14.49
CA PRO A 3 40.68 62.24 14.10
C PRO A 3 39.88 63.38 13.42
N ASN A 4 38.55 63.23 13.32
CA ASN A 4 37.51 64.29 13.31
C ASN A 4 36.51 64.06 12.16
N ASN A 5 35.22 64.28 12.23
CA ASN A 5 34.27 64.71 13.25
C ASN A 5 32.86 64.50 12.68
N ILE A 6 31.92 64.20 13.57
CA ILE A 6 30.46 64.23 13.38
C ILE A 6 30.02 65.72 13.26
N PRO A 7 28.85 66.02 12.61
CA PRO A 7 27.73 66.43 13.48
C PRO A 7 26.35 65.93 13.11
N THR A 8 25.61 65.62 14.16
CA THR A 8 24.18 65.52 14.37
C THR A 8 23.44 66.81 14.05
N LEU A 9 22.21 66.74 13.57
CA LEU A 9 21.11 67.64 13.90
C LEU A 9 19.76 66.96 13.78
N GLY A 10 18.98 67.14 14.79
CA GLY A 10 17.70 66.58 15.17
C GLY A 10 16.45 67.43 14.70
N PRO A 11 15.28 67.29 15.33
CA PRO A 11 14.05 67.09 14.65
C PRO A 11 13.17 68.35 14.53
N LEU A 12 12.21 68.36 13.59
CA LEU A 12 11.13 69.34 13.57
C LEU A 12 9.74 68.68 13.39
N CYS A 13 8.95 68.81 14.42
CA CYS A 13 7.52 68.62 14.42
C CYS A 13 6.78 69.72 13.65
N LEU A 14 5.69 69.40 12.97
CA LEU A 14 4.49 70.22 12.87
C LEU A 14 3.28 69.43 12.40
N LYS A 15 2.19 69.49 13.18
CA LYS A 15 0.78 69.10 12.96
C LYS A 15 0.01 70.30 12.37
N PRO A 16 -1.35 70.24 12.12
CA PRO A 16 -2.29 69.18 11.71
C PRO A 16 -3.34 69.61 10.63
N ALA A 17 -4.07 68.61 10.09
CA ALA A 17 -5.46 68.47 9.65
C ALA A 17 -6.12 69.56 8.70
N PRO A 18 -7.18 69.24 7.88
CA PRO A 18 -8.36 68.50 8.27
C PRO A 18 -8.92 67.48 7.25
N ALA A 19 -9.81 66.60 7.79
CA ALA A 19 -10.76 65.75 7.07
C ALA A 19 -11.94 66.59 6.53
N PRO A 20 -12.97 66.06 5.80
CA PRO A 20 -13.40 64.67 5.66
C PRO A 20 -13.82 64.31 4.21
N TRP A 21 -14.12 63.03 3.90
CA TRP A 21 -15.39 62.59 3.29
C TRP A 21 -15.47 61.06 3.16
N ARG A 22 -16.57 60.57 3.63
CA ARG A 22 -17.06 59.19 3.69
C ARG A 22 -16.83 58.33 2.45
N ARG A 23 -16.28 57.12 2.61
CA ARG A 23 -16.70 55.88 1.95
C ARG A 23 -16.57 54.74 2.94
N THR A 24 -17.67 54.40 3.57
CA THR A 24 -17.90 53.22 4.38
C THR A 24 -18.03 51.98 3.47
N SER A 25 -17.62 50.82 4.03
CA SER A 25 -18.08 49.48 3.69
C SER A 25 -17.41 48.81 2.48
N MET A 26 -16.23 48.15 2.72
CA MET A 26 -15.85 46.91 2.07
C MET A 26 -14.56 46.24 2.66
N ALA A 27 -14.11 46.71 3.82
CA ALA A 27 -12.90 46.14 4.45
C ALA A 27 -13.15 45.19 5.64
N ALA A 28 -14.43 44.96 6.01
CA ALA A 28 -14.78 44.13 7.16
C ALA A 28 -15.13 42.67 6.84
N LEU A 29 -15.16 42.27 5.55
CA LEU A 29 -15.46 40.88 5.15
C LEU A 29 -14.24 40.04 4.82
N ALA A 30 -13.06 40.64 4.69
CA ALA A 30 -11.83 39.90 4.33
C ALA A 30 -11.04 39.38 5.55
N THR A 31 -11.27 39.92 6.76
CA THR A 31 -10.56 39.49 7.98
C THR A 31 -11.29 38.43 8.80
N ALA A 32 -12.56 38.15 8.50
CA ALA A 32 -13.33 37.11 9.21
C ALA A 32 -13.18 35.71 8.60
N LEU A 33 -12.56 35.57 7.44
CA LEU A 33 -12.34 34.28 6.78
C LEU A 33 -10.99 33.61 7.12
N TRP A 34 -10.12 34.25 7.90
CA TRP A 34 -8.82 33.71 8.30
C TRP A 34 -8.76 33.10 9.70
N LEU A 35 -9.85 33.14 10.46
CA LEU A 35 -9.90 32.59 11.83
C LEU A 35 -10.83 31.37 12.01
N ALA A 36 -11.43 30.85 10.94
CA ALA A 36 -12.30 29.66 11.00
C ALA A 36 -11.63 28.35 10.59
N GLY A 37 -10.33 28.29 10.57
CA GLY A 37 -9.60 27.14 10.08
C GLY A 37 -8.62 26.51 11.05
N CYS A 38 -9.01 26.15 12.27
CA CYS A 38 -8.31 25.18 13.12
C CYS A 38 -9.11 24.85 14.38
N THR A 39 -10.32 24.34 14.23
CA THR A 39 -10.87 23.50 15.30
C THR A 39 -10.62 22.05 14.90
N SER A 40 -9.44 21.55 15.24
CA SER A 40 -9.20 20.11 15.27
C SER A 40 -10.13 19.52 16.32
N THR A 41 -11.14 18.78 15.89
CA THR A 41 -11.86 17.89 16.81
C THR A 41 -10.82 16.96 17.43
N PRO A 42 -10.72 16.89 18.77
CA PRO A 42 -9.79 15.97 19.40
C PRO A 42 -10.10 14.54 18.96
N LEU A 43 -9.06 13.80 18.60
CA LEU A 43 -9.18 12.36 18.39
C LEU A 43 -9.72 11.69 19.66
N PRO A 44 -10.54 10.62 19.54
CA PRO A 44 -10.82 9.77 20.68
C PRO A 44 -9.49 9.33 21.31
N PRO A 45 -9.42 9.19 22.63
CA PRO A 45 -8.18 8.84 23.31
C PRO A 45 -7.60 7.56 22.73
N TRP A 46 -6.33 7.62 22.35
CA TRP A 46 -5.58 6.48 21.87
C TRP A 46 -5.53 5.39 22.96
N ARG A 47 -5.85 4.16 22.60
CA ARG A 47 -5.63 2.99 23.48
C ARG A 47 -4.37 2.26 23.03
N PRO A 48 -3.42 2.00 23.93
CA PRO A 48 -2.26 1.18 23.61
C PRO A 48 -2.68 -0.20 23.13
N TYR A 49 -1.95 -0.73 22.18
CA TYR A 49 -2.06 -2.11 21.71
C TYR A 49 -1.94 -3.05 22.95
N GLY A 50 -3.01 -3.76 23.30
CA GLY A 50 -2.94 -4.78 24.35
C GLY A 50 -3.78 -4.59 25.60
N THR A 51 -4.61 -3.56 25.73
CA THR A 51 -5.57 -3.49 26.85
C THR A 51 -6.97 -3.91 26.39
N ALA A 52 -7.22 -5.23 26.38
CA ALA A 52 -8.57 -5.74 26.38
C ALA A 52 -9.21 -5.52 27.78
N PRO A 53 -10.50 -5.19 27.89
CA PRO A 53 -11.17 -5.18 29.19
C PRO A 53 -11.09 -6.58 29.79
N ALA A 54 -10.83 -6.67 31.10
CA ALA A 54 -10.79 -7.90 31.85
C ALA A 54 -12.07 -8.70 31.60
N ALA A 55 -11.92 -9.89 31.03
CA ALA A 55 -13.02 -10.82 30.85
C ALA A 55 -13.52 -11.28 32.21
N THR A 56 -14.80 -11.11 32.47
CA THR A 56 -15.50 -11.77 33.58
C THR A 56 -15.34 -13.28 33.43
N ALA A 57 -14.92 -13.94 34.49
CA ALA A 57 -14.68 -15.36 34.52
C ALA A 57 -15.92 -16.18 34.06
N PRO A 58 -15.75 -17.20 33.20
CA PRO A 58 -16.86 -18.01 32.76
C PRO A 58 -17.37 -18.89 33.92
N GLN A 59 -18.67 -18.92 34.13
CA GLN A 59 -19.33 -19.91 34.97
C GLN A 59 -19.13 -21.30 34.38
N VAL A 60 -18.70 -22.24 35.21
CA VAL A 60 -18.52 -23.66 34.88
C VAL A 60 -19.88 -24.26 34.58
N ALA A 61 -20.11 -24.68 33.35
CA ALA A 61 -21.26 -25.48 32.95
C ALA A 61 -21.01 -26.97 33.23
N ALA A 62 -22.02 -27.65 33.71
CA ALA A 62 -22.00 -29.07 34.02
C ALA A 62 -21.73 -29.96 32.80
N PRO A 63 -21.16 -31.17 32.95
CA PRO A 63 -20.75 -32.02 31.84
C PRO A 63 -21.95 -32.58 31.05
N ALA A 64 -21.89 -32.38 29.73
CA ALA A 64 -22.84 -32.97 28.79
C ALA A 64 -22.54 -34.46 28.57
N GLN A 65 -23.61 -35.27 28.56
CA GLN A 65 -23.57 -36.70 28.31
C GLN A 65 -23.05 -37.01 26.89
N GLN A 66 -22.17 -38.00 26.81
CA GLN A 66 -21.62 -38.52 25.55
C GLN A 66 -22.69 -39.28 24.75
N ALA A 67 -22.82 -38.94 23.47
CA ALA A 67 -23.58 -39.71 22.49
C ALA A 67 -22.77 -40.94 21.99
N PRO A 68 -23.44 -42.04 21.60
CA PRO A 68 -22.74 -43.28 21.27
C PRO A 68 -21.97 -43.21 19.96
N VAL A 69 -20.78 -43.81 19.97
CA VAL A 69 -19.89 -43.96 18.82
C VAL A 69 -20.46 -45.02 17.87
N VAL A 70 -20.76 -44.62 16.64
CA VAL A 70 -21.10 -45.56 15.55
C VAL A 70 -19.81 -46.00 14.86
N ILE A 71 -19.47 -47.28 14.97
CA ILE A 71 -18.36 -47.89 14.27
C ILE A 71 -18.80 -48.21 12.83
N LEU A 72 -18.24 -47.51 11.84
CA LEU A 72 -18.40 -47.82 10.42
C LEU A 72 -17.35 -48.85 9.98
N ALA A 73 -17.81 -49.90 9.29
CA ALA A 73 -16.97 -50.97 8.72
C ALA A 73 -16.02 -50.45 7.63
N PRO A 74 -14.86 -51.07 7.41
CA PRO A 74 -13.88 -50.61 6.42
C PRO A 74 -14.40 -50.82 5.00
N ALA A 75 -14.17 -49.79 4.15
CA ALA A 75 -14.48 -49.81 2.74
C ALA A 75 -13.49 -50.70 1.94
N PRO A 76 -13.93 -51.34 0.85
CA PRO A 76 -13.06 -52.20 0.02
C PRO A 76 -12.02 -51.38 -0.75
N ALA A 77 -10.86 -51.97 -1.00
CA ALA A 77 -9.71 -51.37 -1.70
C ALA A 77 -10.06 -50.90 -3.11
N PRO A 78 -9.52 -49.75 -3.57
CA PRO A 78 -9.78 -49.23 -4.91
C PRO A 78 -9.02 -50.00 -5.96
N GLY A 79 -9.77 -50.49 -6.98
CA GLY A 79 -9.21 -50.97 -8.24
C GLY A 79 -8.56 -49.86 -9.04
N ALA A 80 -7.50 -50.20 -9.80
CA ALA A 80 -6.71 -49.29 -10.61
C ALA A 80 -7.57 -48.40 -11.51
N ALA A 81 -7.57 -47.10 -11.27
CA ALA A 81 -8.22 -46.12 -12.11
C ALA A 81 -7.34 -45.83 -13.33
N VAL A 82 -7.92 -46.05 -14.51
CA VAL A 82 -7.39 -45.60 -15.80
C VAL A 82 -7.36 -44.06 -15.76
N ALA A 83 -6.18 -43.49 -15.99
CA ALA A 83 -6.00 -42.05 -16.07
C ALA A 83 -6.77 -41.48 -17.27
N VAL A 84 -7.81 -40.72 -17.01
CA VAL A 84 -8.46 -39.88 -18.02
C VAL A 84 -7.64 -38.58 -18.09
N PRO A 85 -7.19 -38.15 -19.28
CA PRO A 85 -6.46 -36.87 -19.38
C PRO A 85 -7.40 -35.72 -19.00
N VAL A 86 -7.00 -34.95 -17.98
CA VAL A 86 -7.61 -33.68 -17.63
C VAL A 86 -7.31 -32.70 -18.78
N PRO A 87 -8.33 -32.09 -19.44
CA PRO A 87 -8.04 -31.07 -20.44
C PRO A 87 -7.41 -29.88 -19.75
N THR A 88 -6.19 -29.55 -20.16
CA THR A 88 -5.54 -28.27 -19.86
C THR A 88 -6.48 -27.15 -20.35
N PRO A 89 -6.86 -26.16 -19.54
CA PRO A 89 -7.59 -25.01 -20.06
C PRO A 89 -6.64 -24.31 -21.05
N GLY A 90 -6.98 -24.38 -22.33
CA GLY A 90 -6.33 -23.56 -23.34
C GLY A 90 -6.52 -22.10 -22.97
N VAL A 91 -5.42 -21.36 -22.94
CA VAL A 91 -5.43 -19.90 -22.95
C VAL A 91 -5.98 -19.50 -24.32
N GLY A 92 -7.31 -19.49 -24.43
CA GLY A 92 -7.98 -18.86 -25.54
C GLY A 92 -8.05 -17.37 -25.22
N ASP A 93 -7.59 -16.55 -26.14
CA ASP A 93 -7.89 -15.12 -26.20
C ASP A 93 -9.41 -14.95 -26.11
N VAL A 94 -9.91 -14.67 -24.92
CA VAL A 94 -11.27 -14.18 -24.72
C VAL A 94 -11.18 -12.69 -25.00
N PRO A 95 -11.77 -12.17 -26.10
CA PRO A 95 -11.84 -10.73 -26.32
C PRO A 95 -12.50 -10.11 -25.10
N ALA A 96 -11.94 -9.00 -24.59
CA ALA A 96 -12.56 -8.22 -23.56
C ALA A 96 -13.98 -7.85 -23.99
N VAL A 97 -14.97 -8.56 -23.46
CA VAL A 97 -16.38 -8.27 -23.73
C VAL A 97 -16.69 -6.97 -22.99
N VAL A 98 -16.61 -5.86 -23.71
CA VAL A 98 -17.25 -4.62 -23.26
C VAL A 98 -18.74 -4.96 -23.19
N PRO A 99 -19.39 -4.91 -22.01
CA PRO A 99 -20.79 -5.25 -21.90
C PRO A 99 -21.59 -4.32 -22.81
N ASP A 100 -22.33 -4.84 -23.78
CA ASP A 100 -23.24 -4.06 -24.64
C ASP A 100 -24.35 -3.37 -23.83
N LYS A 101 -24.43 -3.67 -22.54
CA LYS A 101 -25.44 -3.14 -21.63
C LYS A 101 -24.80 -2.61 -20.36
N PRO A 102 -25.15 -1.39 -19.90
CA PRO A 102 -24.68 -0.87 -18.62
C PRO A 102 -24.95 -1.88 -17.50
N PRO A 103 -24.02 -2.09 -16.56
CA PRO A 103 -24.18 -3.05 -15.45
C PRO A 103 -25.24 -2.61 -14.43
N TYR A 104 -25.79 -1.41 -14.58
CA TYR A 104 -26.90 -0.86 -13.78
C TYR A 104 -27.71 0.15 -14.60
N ASN A 105 -28.90 0.49 -14.12
CA ASN A 105 -29.86 1.37 -14.79
C ASN A 105 -29.49 2.86 -14.74
N GLU A 106 -30.26 3.68 -15.46
CA GLU A 106 -30.07 5.14 -15.53
C GLU A 106 -30.23 5.83 -14.18
N ALA A 107 -31.11 5.34 -13.28
CA ALA A 107 -31.30 5.92 -11.95
C ALA A 107 -30.03 5.80 -11.08
N VAL A 108 -29.32 4.69 -11.19
CA VAL A 108 -27.99 4.53 -10.57
C VAL A 108 -26.95 5.38 -11.27
N ALA A 109 -26.94 5.39 -12.62
CA ALA A 109 -26.00 6.18 -13.40
C ALA A 109 -26.10 7.67 -13.10
N ALA A 110 -27.30 8.20 -12.92
CA ALA A 110 -27.56 9.61 -12.59
C ALA A 110 -26.96 10.07 -11.23
N ARG A 111 -26.58 9.12 -10.37
CA ARG A 111 -25.88 9.42 -9.10
C ARG A 111 -24.42 9.85 -9.30
N PHE A 112 -23.87 9.62 -10.49
CA PHE A 112 -22.45 9.81 -10.78
C PHE A 112 -22.24 10.70 -12.01
N PRO A 113 -22.75 11.96 -12.00
CA PRO A 113 -22.56 12.89 -13.10
C PRO A 113 -21.06 13.16 -13.31
N ASP A 114 -20.68 13.37 -14.57
CA ASP A 114 -19.32 13.79 -14.89
C ASP A 114 -18.99 15.15 -14.23
N PRO A 115 -17.73 15.40 -13.86
CA PRO A 115 -17.33 16.69 -13.31
C PRO A 115 -17.40 17.79 -14.37
N ALA A 116 -17.45 19.05 -13.93
CA ALA A 116 -17.38 20.20 -14.83
C ALA A 116 -16.03 20.31 -15.56
N ILE A 117 -14.98 19.69 -15.03
CA ILE A 117 -13.64 19.64 -15.63
C ILE A 117 -13.54 18.39 -16.51
N ALA A 118 -13.15 18.58 -17.78
CA ALA A 118 -12.79 17.49 -18.66
C ALA A 118 -11.26 17.28 -18.66
N TYR A 119 -10.84 16.08 -18.33
CA TYR A 119 -9.43 15.68 -18.39
C TYR A 119 -9.09 15.17 -19.78
N SER A 120 -7.86 15.44 -20.21
CA SER A 120 -7.34 15.00 -21.52
C SER A 120 -6.06 14.19 -21.30
N THR A 121 -6.12 12.96 -21.76
CA THR A 121 -5.00 12.02 -21.96
C THR A 121 -5.23 11.29 -23.27
N PRO A 122 -4.31 10.47 -23.79
CA PRO A 122 -4.58 9.71 -25.00
C PRO A 122 -5.87 8.88 -24.89
N GLY A 123 -6.12 8.23 -23.75
CA GLY A 123 -7.32 7.41 -23.52
C GLY A 123 -8.59 8.20 -23.21
N LEU A 124 -8.50 9.48 -22.88
CA LEU A 124 -9.65 10.33 -22.52
C LEU A 124 -10.05 11.31 -23.65
N ASN A 125 -9.36 11.31 -24.78
CA ASN A 125 -9.72 12.16 -25.91
C ASN A 125 -11.15 11.89 -26.40
N PRO A 126 -11.86 12.92 -26.87
CA PRO A 126 -13.22 12.75 -27.38
C PRO A 126 -13.31 11.68 -28.48
N GLY A 127 -14.35 10.86 -28.43
CA GLY A 127 -14.58 9.76 -29.38
C GLY A 127 -13.73 8.51 -29.16
N ARG A 128 -12.87 8.49 -28.15
CA ARG A 128 -12.04 7.33 -27.83
C ARG A 128 -12.89 6.22 -27.18
N THR A 129 -12.73 4.99 -27.68
CA THR A 129 -13.40 3.79 -27.15
C THR A 129 -12.48 2.94 -26.27
N ALA A 130 -11.15 3.05 -26.42
CA ALA A 130 -10.14 2.37 -25.63
C ALA A 130 -9.44 3.33 -24.65
N PHE A 131 -8.87 2.80 -23.56
CA PHE A 131 -7.96 3.52 -22.69
C PHE A 131 -6.59 3.72 -23.36
N SER A 132 -5.71 4.50 -22.75
CA SER A 132 -4.35 4.70 -23.26
C SER A 132 -3.62 3.37 -23.43
N SER A 133 -2.99 3.12 -24.59
CA SER A 133 -2.14 1.95 -24.81
C SER A 133 -0.80 2.07 -24.05
N ASN A 134 -0.01 1.00 -24.00
CA ASN A 134 1.32 1.05 -23.37
C ASN A 134 2.23 2.04 -24.10
N GLU A 135 2.18 2.06 -25.43
CA GLU A 135 2.96 2.96 -26.30
C GLU A 135 2.54 4.42 -26.10
N GLU A 136 1.23 4.67 -25.96
CA GLU A 136 0.70 6.02 -25.70
C GLU A 136 1.12 6.53 -24.31
N VAL A 137 1.08 5.70 -23.28
CA VAL A 137 1.60 6.04 -21.94
C VAL A 137 3.08 6.38 -22.02
N SER A 138 3.88 5.55 -22.66
CA SER A 138 5.32 5.75 -22.85
C SER A 138 5.62 7.06 -23.60
N ALA A 139 4.92 7.31 -24.72
CA ALA A 139 5.06 8.54 -25.50
C ALA A 139 4.70 9.78 -24.68
N TRP A 140 3.62 9.72 -23.89
CA TRP A 140 3.19 10.80 -23.00
C TRP A 140 4.27 11.16 -21.96
N LEU A 141 4.83 10.16 -21.29
CA LEU A 141 5.90 10.39 -20.31
C LEU A 141 7.14 11.01 -20.95
N ARG A 142 7.56 10.52 -22.12
CA ARG A 142 8.72 11.10 -22.85
C ARG A 142 8.46 12.53 -23.31
N GLN A 143 7.26 12.84 -23.76
CA GLN A 143 6.88 14.19 -24.15
C GLN A 143 6.98 15.14 -22.94
N LEU A 144 6.47 14.75 -21.79
CA LEU A 144 6.55 15.56 -20.56
C LEU A 144 8.00 15.75 -20.10
N ALA A 145 8.81 14.70 -20.18
CA ALA A 145 10.23 14.78 -19.80
C ALA A 145 11.06 15.64 -20.75
N ALA A 146 10.68 15.75 -22.03
CA ALA A 146 11.39 16.56 -23.01
C ALA A 146 11.19 18.09 -22.84
N SER A 147 10.11 18.51 -22.16
CA SER A 147 9.74 19.92 -22.04
C SER A 147 9.16 20.25 -20.67
N PRO A 148 9.92 20.04 -19.57
CA PRO A 148 9.45 20.42 -18.24
C PRO A 148 9.41 21.94 -18.08
N ALA A 149 8.59 22.44 -17.14
CA ALA A 149 8.57 23.86 -16.80
C ALA A 149 9.95 24.35 -16.32
N SER A 150 10.21 25.64 -16.49
CA SER A 150 11.48 26.24 -16.10
C SER A 150 11.85 25.92 -14.64
N GLY A 151 13.09 25.48 -14.45
CA GLY A 151 13.63 25.09 -13.15
C GLY A 151 13.17 23.72 -12.64
N ALA A 152 12.32 22.99 -13.36
CA ALA A 152 12.02 21.60 -13.08
C ALA A 152 12.92 20.67 -13.89
N GLN A 153 13.25 19.51 -13.31
CA GLN A 153 13.90 18.38 -13.97
C GLN A 153 12.91 17.25 -14.12
N ALA A 154 12.90 16.61 -15.28
CA ALA A 154 12.06 15.46 -15.55
C ALA A 154 12.86 14.39 -16.30
N ALA A 155 12.74 13.13 -15.92
CA ALA A 155 13.36 12.01 -16.62
C ALA A 155 12.45 10.79 -16.63
N VAL A 156 12.38 10.09 -17.76
CA VAL A 156 11.77 8.77 -17.85
C VAL A 156 12.84 7.72 -17.59
N LEU A 157 12.58 6.86 -16.63
CA LEU A 157 13.44 5.74 -16.27
C LEU A 157 12.77 4.44 -16.71
N GLN A 158 13.47 3.59 -17.43
CA GLN A 158 13.08 2.20 -17.58
C GLN A 158 13.53 1.45 -16.32
N ILE A 159 12.56 1.11 -15.45
CA ILE A 159 12.83 0.46 -14.16
C ILE A 159 12.91 -1.07 -14.26
N GLY A 160 12.50 -1.62 -15.40
CA GLY A 160 12.49 -3.05 -15.70
C GLY A 160 11.71 -3.38 -16.96
N SER A 161 11.39 -4.66 -17.11
CA SER A 161 10.49 -5.16 -18.15
C SER A 161 9.48 -6.12 -17.53
N SER A 162 8.27 -6.17 -18.10
CA SER A 162 7.24 -7.14 -17.72
C SER A 162 7.62 -8.55 -18.15
N GLN A 163 6.82 -9.54 -17.77
CA GLN A 163 7.00 -10.94 -18.17
C GLN A 163 6.99 -11.14 -19.69
N GLN A 164 6.20 -10.33 -20.43
CA GLN A 164 6.17 -10.34 -21.90
C GLN A 164 7.16 -9.35 -22.53
N GLY A 165 8.10 -8.81 -21.75
CA GLY A 165 9.15 -7.92 -22.24
C GLY A 165 8.72 -6.46 -22.50
N LYS A 166 7.51 -6.05 -22.10
CA LYS A 166 7.07 -4.66 -22.21
C LYS A 166 7.80 -3.78 -21.19
N PRO A 167 8.21 -2.55 -21.55
CA PRO A 167 8.94 -1.68 -20.64
C PRO A 167 8.09 -1.28 -19.43
N LEU A 168 8.69 -1.33 -18.24
CA LEU A 168 8.18 -0.73 -17.03
C LEU A 168 8.85 0.63 -16.87
N GLU A 169 8.08 1.71 -16.90
CA GLU A 169 8.62 3.07 -16.93
C GLU A 169 8.14 3.89 -15.72
N ALA A 170 9.04 4.72 -15.20
CA ALA A 170 8.76 5.71 -14.18
C ALA A 170 9.16 7.10 -14.67
N LEU A 171 8.33 8.11 -14.40
CA LEU A 171 8.67 9.52 -14.57
C LEU A 171 9.14 10.09 -13.22
N VAL A 172 10.35 10.62 -13.18
CA VAL A 172 10.88 11.33 -12.01
C VAL A 172 10.79 12.83 -12.26
N LEU A 173 10.21 13.56 -11.31
CA LEU A 173 10.00 14.99 -11.35
C LEU A 173 10.57 15.66 -10.10
N THR A 174 11.40 16.68 -10.26
CA THR A 174 12.08 17.36 -9.15
C THR A 174 12.53 18.77 -9.53
N ARG A 175 12.93 19.56 -8.53
CA ARG A 175 13.75 20.78 -8.71
C ARG A 175 15.17 20.62 -8.18
N ALA A 176 15.62 19.38 -7.97
CA ALA A 176 17.04 19.09 -7.72
C ALA A 176 17.86 19.22 -9.01
N GLY A 177 19.20 19.25 -8.89
CA GLY A 177 20.09 19.38 -10.05
C GLY A 177 20.07 18.18 -11.00
N ALA A 178 19.63 17.00 -10.53
CA ALA A 178 19.46 15.79 -11.32
C ALA A 178 18.33 14.92 -10.73
N THR A 179 17.95 13.87 -11.48
CA THR A 179 16.83 12.97 -11.14
C THR A 179 17.27 11.64 -10.54
N ASP A 180 18.58 11.42 -10.38
CA ASP A 180 19.11 10.19 -9.80
C ASP A 180 18.84 10.09 -8.29
N PRO A 181 18.77 8.87 -7.73
CA PRO A 181 18.45 8.66 -6.33
C PRO A 181 19.40 9.37 -5.35
N ALA A 182 20.70 9.37 -5.64
CA ALA A 182 21.71 9.96 -4.75
C ALA A 182 21.51 11.47 -4.62
N THR A 183 21.28 12.16 -5.75
CA THR A 183 20.98 13.60 -5.79
C THR A 183 19.69 13.93 -5.03
N LEU A 184 18.62 13.13 -5.22
CA LEU A 184 17.35 13.37 -4.53
C LEU A 184 17.45 13.15 -3.02
N LEU A 185 18.15 12.11 -2.58
CA LEU A 185 18.36 11.82 -1.15
C LEU A 185 19.23 12.90 -0.50
N ALA A 186 20.31 13.36 -1.17
CA ALA A 186 21.16 14.42 -0.68
C ALA A 186 20.42 15.77 -0.59
N GLY A 187 19.44 16.00 -1.44
CA GLY A 187 18.62 17.21 -1.44
C GLY A 187 17.67 17.34 -0.25
N GLY A 188 17.45 16.28 0.52
CA GLY A 188 16.67 16.28 1.76
C GLY A 188 15.18 16.56 1.60
N LYS A 189 14.64 16.59 0.38
CA LYS A 189 13.19 16.70 0.15
C LYS A 189 12.56 15.30 0.21
N PRO A 190 11.40 15.13 0.87
CA PRO A 190 10.73 13.85 0.85
C PRO A 190 10.29 13.49 -0.57
N THR A 191 10.42 12.22 -0.93
CA THR A 191 9.99 11.68 -2.22
C THR A 191 8.61 11.06 -2.06
N VAL A 192 7.70 11.34 -3.00
CA VAL A 192 6.39 10.69 -3.16
C VAL A 192 6.47 9.73 -4.34
N LEU A 193 6.03 8.49 -4.13
CA LEU A 193 5.88 7.49 -5.19
C LEU A 193 4.38 7.28 -5.48
N LEU A 194 3.99 7.48 -6.73
CA LEU A 194 2.64 7.26 -7.22
C LEU A 194 2.65 6.04 -8.13
N ILE A 195 1.82 5.04 -7.83
CA ILE A 195 1.73 3.78 -8.57
C ILE A 195 0.30 3.63 -9.09
N GLY A 196 0.15 3.33 -10.37
CA GLY A 196 -1.13 3.05 -11.01
C GLY A 196 -1.13 1.70 -11.70
N GLN A 197 -2.32 1.18 -11.89
CA GLN A 197 -2.61 0.01 -12.72
C GLN A 197 -1.73 -1.21 -12.40
N GLN A 198 -1.59 -1.56 -11.13
CA GLN A 198 -1.07 -2.86 -10.69
C GLN A 198 -2.00 -3.99 -11.17
N HIS A 199 -3.31 -3.73 -11.20
CA HIS A 199 -4.28 -4.58 -11.86
C HIS A 199 -4.59 -3.98 -13.24
N GLY A 200 -4.42 -4.77 -14.29
CA GLY A 200 -4.52 -4.26 -15.66
C GLY A 200 -5.91 -3.78 -16.05
N ASN A 201 -6.96 -4.33 -15.45
CA ASN A 201 -8.36 -3.95 -15.65
C ASN A 201 -8.83 -2.77 -14.78
N GLU A 202 -7.90 -1.98 -14.24
CA GLU A 202 -8.16 -0.80 -13.39
C GLU A 202 -7.55 0.47 -14.01
N PRO A 203 -8.04 0.96 -15.15
CA PRO A 203 -7.35 1.96 -15.97
C PRO A 203 -7.43 3.40 -15.43
N ALA A 204 -8.43 3.77 -14.60
CA ALA A 204 -8.61 5.16 -14.18
C ALA A 204 -7.43 5.71 -13.37
N GLY A 205 -6.76 4.86 -12.59
CA GLY A 205 -5.54 5.24 -11.87
C GLY A 205 -4.41 5.61 -12.82
N SER A 206 -4.20 4.85 -13.89
CA SER A 206 -3.21 5.17 -14.93
C SER A 206 -3.52 6.50 -15.63
N GLU A 207 -4.75 6.69 -16.09
CA GLU A 207 -5.18 7.95 -16.75
C GLU A 207 -5.03 9.15 -15.81
N ALA A 208 -5.40 9.01 -14.53
CA ALA A 208 -5.23 10.05 -13.53
C ALA A 208 -3.75 10.41 -13.30
N LEU A 209 -2.87 9.42 -13.27
CA LEU A 209 -1.44 9.65 -13.13
C LEU A 209 -0.82 10.34 -14.35
N LEU A 210 -1.34 10.12 -15.56
CA LEU A 210 -0.93 10.90 -16.75
C LEU A 210 -1.36 12.37 -16.62
N VAL A 211 -2.55 12.65 -16.08
CA VAL A 211 -2.99 14.02 -15.79
C VAL A 211 -2.08 14.67 -14.73
N VAL A 212 -1.86 13.99 -13.59
CA VAL A 212 -1.01 14.50 -12.51
C VAL A 212 0.43 14.72 -12.98
N ALA A 213 0.96 13.82 -13.82
CA ALA A 213 2.29 13.96 -14.42
C ALA A 213 2.40 15.24 -15.24
N ARG A 214 1.39 15.55 -16.08
CA ARG A 214 1.36 16.81 -16.86
C ARG A 214 1.30 18.03 -15.95
N GLU A 215 0.44 18.02 -14.94
CA GLU A 215 0.30 19.15 -14.02
C GLU A 215 1.58 19.40 -13.19
N LEU A 216 2.30 18.34 -12.82
CA LEU A 216 3.60 18.44 -12.13
C LEU A 216 4.73 18.88 -13.08
N ALA A 217 4.69 18.43 -14.35
CA ALA A 217 5.75 18.77 -15.31
C ALA A 217 5.60 20.18 -15.86
N GLN A 218 4.38 20.66 -16.14
CA GLN A 218 4.10 21.84 -16.96
C GLN A 218 2.92 22.70 -16.46
N GLY A 219 2.15 22.22 -15.48
CA GLY A 219 0.89 22.83 -15.06
C GLY A 219 0.91 23.40 -13.65
N LEU A 220 -0.26 23.36 -13.01
CA LEU A 220 -0.51 24.01 -11.72
C LEU A 220 0.21 23.37 -10.52
N LEU A 221 0.68 22.14 -10.65
CA LEU A 221 1.39 21.45 -9.58
C LEU A 221 2.91 21.64 -9.60
N VAL A 222 3.47 22.35 -10.57
CA VAL A 222 4.92 22.65 -10.63
C VAL A 222 5.47 23.21 -9.32
N PRO A 223 4.80 24.14 -8.60
CA PRO A 223 5.30 24.66 -7.32
C PRO A 223 5.42 23.62 -6.20
N VAL A 224 4.72 22.51 -6.28
CA VAL A 224 4.82 21.41 -5.30
C VAL A 224 6.25 20.85 -5.26
N LEU A 225 6.95 20.84 -6.41
CA LEU A 225 8.32 20.37 -6.55
C LEU A 225 9.35 21.23 -5.80
N ASP A 226 8.98 22.41 -5.31
CA ASP A 226 9.84 23.19 -4.43
C ASP A 226 10.07 22.49 -3.08
N ARG A 227 9.11 21.67 -2.66
CA ARG A 227 9.09 21.04 -1.34
C ARG A 227 9.30 19.53 -1.37
N ILE A 228 8.95 18.85 -2.47
CA ILE A 228 9.00 17.38 -2.60
C ILE A 228 9.60 16.96 -3.95
N ASN A 229 10.02 15.70 -4.03
CA ASN A 229 10.28 14.99 -5.28
C ASN A 229 9.12 14.04 -5.57
N VAL A 230 8.81 13.80 -6.85
CA VAL A 230 7.73 12.89 -7.23
C VAL A 230 8.24 11.87 -8.25
N VAL A 231 7.95 10.60 -7.99
CA VAL A 231 8.20 9.47 -8.90
C VAL A 231 6.86 8.87 -9.26
N ILE A 232 6.56 8.72 -10.55
CA ILE A 232 5.26 8.25 -11.05
C ILE A 232 5.46 7.02 -11.90
N VAL A 233 4.83 5.91 -11.52
CA VAL A 233 4.69 4.68 -12.33
C VAL A 233 3.23 4.57 -12.74
N PRO A 234 2.82 5.12 -13.91
CA PRO A 234 1.41 5.15 -14.26
C PRO A 234 0.84 3.77 -14.57
N ARG A 235 1.69 2.83 -14.96
CA ARG A 235 1.30 1.48 -15.36
C ARG A 235 2.30 0.43 -14.87
N ALA A 236 1.98 -0.18 -13.72
CA ALA A 236 2.85 -1.16 -13.08
C ALA A 236 2.71 -2.57 -13.70
N ASN A 237 1.59 -2.87 -14.37
CA ASN A 237 1.31 -4.15 -15.02
C ASN A 237 0.89 -3.95 -16.49
N PRO A 238 1.86 -3.70 -17.40
CA PRO A 238 1.55 -3.42 -18.80
C PRO A 238 1.00 -4.64 -19.56
N ASP A 239 1.31 -5.86 -19.14
CA ASP A 239 0.76 -7.08 -19.74
C ASP A 239 -0.71 -7.24 -19.38
N GLY A 240 -1.04 -7.11 -18.10
CA GLY A 240 -2.42 -7.12 -17.63
C GLY A 240 -3.24 -5.98 -18.22
N ALA A 241 -2.67 -4.78 -18.38
CA ALA A 241 -3.34 -3.64 -19.01
C ALA A 241 -3.71 -3.92 -20.47
N ALA A 242 -2.81 -4.54 -21.24
CA ALA A 242 -3.07 -4.90 -22.63
C ALA A 242 -4.13 -6.02 -22.76
N ALA A 243 -4.20 -6.90 -21.76
CA ALA A 243 -5.14 -8.04 -21.72
C ALA A 243 -6.46 -7.73 -20.98
N ASP A 244 -6.66 -6.50 -20.48
CA ASP A 244 -7.77 -6.13 -19.57
C ASP A 244 -7.92 -7.11 -18.40
N SER A 245 -6.79 -7.57 -17.86
CA SER A 245 -6.69 -8.59 -16.82
C SER A 245 -6.22 -8.01 -15.49
N ARG A 246 -6.82 -8.48 -14.40
CA ARG A 246 -6.37 -8.12 -13.05
C ARG A 246 -4.93 -8.56 -12.80
N VAL A 247 -4.60 -9.79 -13.20
CA VAL A 247 -3.32 -10.45 -12.88
C VAL A 247 -2.24 -10.14 -13.92
N THR A 248 -0.99 -10.45 -13.59
CA THR A 248 0.13 -10.42 -14.50
C THR A 248 0.06 -11.56 -15.53
N ALA A 249 0.94 -11.58 -16.51
CA ALA A 249 0.89 -12.56 -17.61
C ALA A 249 0.95 -14.03 -17.14
N ASN A 250 1.60 -14.32 -16.01
CA ASN A 250 1.63 -15.67 -15.42
C ASN A 250 0.50 -15.95 -14.41
N GLY A 251 -0.51 -15.09 -14.32
CA GLY A 251 -1.68 -15.28 -13.47
C GLY A 251 -1.50 -14.86 -12.01
N ILE A 252 -0.38 -14.25 -11.62
CA ILE A 252 -0.15 -13.77 -10.26
C ILE A 252 -0.84 -12.41 -10.03
N ASP A 253 -1.57 -12.27 -8.92
CA ASP A 253 -2.01 -10.97 -8.43
C ASP A 253 -0.79 -10.18 -7.93
N MET A 254 -0.36 -9.17 -8.71
CA MET A 254 0.82 -8.38 -8.41
C MET A 254 0.72 -7.68 -7.04
N ASN A 255 -0.50 -7.26 -6.63
CA ASN A 255 -0.73 -6.66 -5.32
C ASN A 255 -0.89 -7.71 -4.19
N ARG A 256 -0.31 -8.89 -4.37
CA ARG A 256 -0.06 -9.95 -3.39
C ARG A 256 1.39 -10.47 -3.48
N ASP A 257 2.24 -9.77 -4.24
CA ASP A 257 3.62 -10.20 -4.52
C ASP A 257 4.70 -9.25 -3.99
N HIS A 258 4.32 -8.17 -3.30
CA HIS A 258 5.27 -7.14 -2.85
C HIS A 258 6.30 -7.60 -1.80
N LEU A 259 6.04 -8.72 -1.08
CA LEU A 259 7.00 -9.33 -0.17
C LEU A 259 7.79 -10.46 -0.85
N LEU A 260 7.11 -11.28 -1.66
CA LEU A 260 7.67 -12.48 -2.25
C LEU A 260 8.49 -12.19 -3.51
N LEU A 261 8.17 -11.11 -4.24
CA LEU A 261 8.90 -10.67 -5.43
C LEU A 261 9.08 -11.79 -6.47
N GLN A 262 8.00 -12.50 -6.79
CA GLN A 262 8.01 -13.58 -7.78
C GLN A 262 7.98 -13.03 -9.21
N THR A 263 7.30 -11.87 -9.40
CA THR A 263 7.14 -11.23 -10.70
C THR A 263 8.22 -10.18 -10.96
N PRO A 264 8.67 -9.99 -12.20
CA PRO A 264 9.63 -8.94 -12.55
C PRO A 264 9.05 -7.54 -12.28
N GLU A 265 7.74 -7.36 -12.40
CA GLU A 265 7.02 -6.12 -12.11
C GLU A 265 7.17 -5.75 -10.61
N ALA A 266 6.91 -6.70 -9.70
CA ALA A 266 7.07 -6.47 -8.27
C ALA A 266 8.55 -6.20 -7.89
N ARG A 267 9.49 -6.92 -8.51
CA ARG A 267 10.94 -6.69 -8.35
C ARG A 267 11.35 -5.29 -8.80
N ALA A 268 10.83 -4.81 -9.93
CA ALA A 268 11.11 -3.48 -10.44
C ALA A 268 10.60 -2.38 -9.47
N LEU A 269 9.39 -2.53 -8.95
CA LEU A 269 8.84 -1.61 -7.94
C LEU A 269 9.61 -1.68 -6.62
N ALA A 270 10.02 -2.87 -6.18
CA ALA A 270 10.81 -3.04 -4.96
C ALA A 270 12.16 -2.33 -5.07
N LYS A 271 12.86 -2.49 -6.21
CA LYS A 271 14.12 -1.81 -6.53
C LYS A 271 13.94 -0.29 -6.57
N LEU A 272 12.90 0.21 -7.27
CA LEU A 272 12.59 1.63 -7.33
C LEU A 272 12.36 2.21 -5.93
N GLY A 273 11.56 1.53 -5.11
CA GLY A 273 11.28 1.93 -3.72
C GLY A 273 12.52 1.89 -2.82
N ARG A 274 13.44 0.91 -3.02
CA ARG A 274 14.72 0.86 -2.33
C ARG A 274 15.62 2.04 -2.71
N ASP A 275 15.73 2.32 -3.99
CA ASP A 275 16.67 3.31 -4.53
C ASP A 275 16.19 4.75 -4.20
N TYR A 276 14.91 5.06 -4.40
CA TYR A 276 14.35 6.42 -4.18
C TYR A 276 13.81 6.65 -2.76
N ARG A 277 13.67 5.62 -1.93
CA ARG A 277 13.27 5.66 -0.52
C ARG A 277 12.07 6.58 -0.25
N PRO A 278 10.91 6.38 -0.92
CA PRO A 278 9.78 7.29 -0.79
C PRO A 278 9.31 7.38 0.66
N ALA A 279 8.97 8.59 1.10
CA ALA A 279 8.36 8.83 2.40
C ALA A 279 6.84 8.65 2.37
N VAL A 280 6.24 8.79 1.18
CA VAL A 280 4.81 8.64 0.92
C VAL A 280 4.64 7.82 -0.36
N VAL A 281 3.74 6.84 -0.31
CA VAL A 281 3.37 6.00 -1.46
C VAL A 281 1.87 6.06 -1.65
N VAL A 282 1.42 6.30 -2.87
CA VAL A 282 0.01 6.21 -3.27
C VAL A 282 -0.14 5.08 -4.27
N ASP A 283 -1.08 4.18 -3.98
CA ASP A 283 -1.45 3.05 -4.81
C ASP A 283 -2.87 3.28 -5.35
N ALA A 284 -2.96 3.59 -6.65
CA ALA A 284 -4.19 3.98 -7.32
C ALA A 284 -4.86 2.76 -7.97
N HIS A 285 -6.03 2.39 -7.48
CA HIS A 285 -6.80 1.21 -7.84
C HIS A 285 -8.24 1.53 -8.19
N GLU A 286 -8.98 0.49 -8.61
CA GLU A 286 -10.42 0.52 -8.83
C GLU A 286 -11.10 -0.72 -8.25
N TYR A 287 -12.23 -0.53 -7.59
CA TYR A 287 -13.01 -1.59 -6.98
C TYR A 287 -14.17 -2.07 -7.87
N THR A 288 -14.65 -3.30 -7.63
CA THR A 288 -15.82 -3.89 -8.29
C THR A 288 -17.10 -3.20 -7.82
N VAL A 289 -17.87 -2.64 -8.75
CA VAL A 289 -19.04 -1.80 -8.45
C VAL A 289 -20.29 -2.61 -8.13
N VAL A 290 -20.57 -3.64 -8.90
CA VAL A 290 -21.80 -4.47 -8.84
C VAL A 290 -21.48 -5.86 -8.31
N GLY A 291 -21.26 -6.83 -9.16
CA GLY A 291 -20.81 -8.18 -8.88
C GLY A 291 -21.44 -8.80 -7.62
N ARG A 292 -20.59 -9.26 -6.74
CA ARG A 292 -20.99 -9.96 -5.50
C ARG A 292 -21.86 -9.13 -4.55
N TYR A 293 -21.81 -7.81 -4.62
CA TYR A 293 -22.67 -6.98 -3.76
C TYR A 293 -24.13 -7.07 -4.17
N LEU A 294 -24.41 -7.17 -5.47
CA LEU A 294 -25.75 -7.43 -5.96
C LEU A 294 -26.22 -8.83 -5.57
N GLU A 295 -25.36 -9.84 -5.74
CA GLU A 295 -25.68 -11.25 -5.46
C GLU A 295 -25.89 -11.52 -3.97
N LYS A 296 -25.04 -10.94 -3.10
CA LYS A 296 -25.07 -11.15 -1.67
C LYS A 296 -26.09 -10.29 -0.92
N PHE A 297 -26.21 -9.02 -1.30
CA PHE A 297 -26.93 -8.01 -0.53
C PHE A 297 -28.08 -7.38 -1.30
N GLY A 298 -28.25 -7.69 -2.60
CA GLY A 298 -29.22 -7.03 -3.47
C GLY A 298 -28.96 -5.52 -3.61
N THR A 299 -27.70 -5.09 -3.55
CA THR A 299 -27.29 -3.69 -3.57
C THR A 299 -26.07 -3.46 -4.44
N ILE A 300 -25.80 -2.19 -4.77
CA ILE A 300 -24.63 -1.74 -5.54
C ILE A 300 -23.79 -0.83 -4.65
N GLN A 301 -22.47 -0.87 -4.80
CA GLN A 301 -21.57 0.01 -4.06
C GLN A 301 -21.82 1.49 -4.40
N LYS A 302 -21.81 2.35 -3.38
CA LYS A 302 -22.24 3.74 -3.46
C LYS A 302 -21.12 4.73 -3.75
N PHE A 303 -19.94 4.54 -3.15
CA PHE A 303 -18.95 5.61 -2.99
C PHE A 303 -18.12 5.88 -4.24
N ASP A 304 -17.66 7.11 -4.44
CA ASP A 304 -16.72 7.48 -5.50
C ASP A 304 -15.32 6.96 -5.20
N ALA A 305 -14.92 7.05 -3.93
CA ALA A 305 -13.63 6.58 -3.44
C ALA A 305 -13.77 5.65 -2.23
N LEU A 306 -12.93 4.61 -2.18
CA LEU A 306 -12.67 3.82 -0.98
C LEU A 306 -11.21 4.02 -0.59
N LEU A 307 -10.96 4.36 0.67
CA LEU A 307 -9.65 4.79 1.15
C LEU A 307 -9.14 3.87 2.26
N GLN A 308 -7.88 3.49 2.20
CA GLN A 308 -7.20 2.81 3.31
C GLN A 308 -5.71 3.16 3.32
N TYR A 309 -5.09 3.18 4.49
CA TYR A 309 -3.65 3.22 4.65
C TYR A 309 -3.12 1.86 5.12
N ALA A 310 -1.80 1.74 5.31
CA ALA A 310 -1.19 0.51 5.81
C ALA A 310 -1.79 0.09 7.15
N THR A 311 -2.22 -1.18 7.23
CA THR A 311 -2.86 -1.79 8.40
C THR A 311 -2.33 -3.21 8.58
N THR A 312 -1.05 -3.34 8.91
CA THR A 312 -0.35 -4.62 9.16
C THR A 312 0.32 -4.55 10.53
N PRO A 313 0.59 -5.68 11.21
CA PRO A 313 1.27 -5.63 12.51
C PRO A 313 2.69 -5.05 12.41
N ASN A 314 3.20 -4.61 13.55
CA ASN A 314 4.55 -4.06 13.73
C ASN A 314 4.86 -2.76 13.00
N LEU A 315 3.85 -2.01 12.54
CA LEU A 315 4.11 -0.66 12.03
C LEU A 315 4.71 0.24 13.12
N PRO A 316 5.53 1.26 12.76
CA PRO A 316 5.91 2.30 13.69
C PRO A 316 4.69 2.97 14.32
N GLU A 317 4.76 3.32 15.60
CA GLU A 317 3.62 3.80 16.37
C GLU A 317 2.95 5.04 15.73
N PHE A 318 3.76 5.98 15.24
CA PHE A 318 3.24 7.23 14.67
C PHE A 318 2.75 7.11 13.22
N LEU A 319 3.05 6.03 12.52
CA LEU A 319 2.74 5.89 11.10
C LEU A 319 1.23 5.85 10.82
N PRO A 320 0.41 5.02 11.52
CA PRO A 320 -1.04 5.02 11.32
C PRO A 320 -1.67 6.38 11.65
N ARG A 321 -1.18 7.05 12.68
CA ARG A 321 -1.66 8.38 13.07
C ARG A 321 -1.34 9.43 12.01
N ALA A 322 -0.10 9.47 11.51
CA ALA A 322 0.27 10.37 10.42
C ALA A 322 -0.55 10.07 9.14
N SER A 323 -0.78 8.80 8.82
CA SER A 323 -1.61 8.39 7.68
C SER A 323 -3.04 8.91 7.79
N GLU A 324 -3.64 8.85 8.97
CA GLU A 324 -5.00 9.35 9.19
C GLU A 324 -5.04 10.88 9.20
N GLU A 325 -4.22 11.54 10.06
CA GLU A 325 -4.34 12.97 10.31
C GLU A 325 -3.79 13.83 9.16
N TRP A 326 -2.67 13.41 8.56
CA TRP A 326 -1.99 14.21 7.55
C TRP A 326 -2.44 13.91 6.13
N TYR A 327 -3.08 12.75 5.92
CA TYR A 327 -3.44 12.32 4.56
C TYR A 327 -4.90 11.95 4.40
N ARG A 328 -5.41 10.92 5.09
CA ARG A 328 -6.78 10.47 4.85
C ARG A 328 -7.82 11.55 5.13
N ARG A 329 -7.70 12.30 6.22
CA ARG A 329 -8.63 13.40 6.54
C ARG A 329 -8.59 14.52 5.51
N PRO A 330 -7.42 15.07 5.11
CA PRO A 330 -7.33 16.03 4.00
C PRO A 330 -7.90 15.52 2.68
N VAL A 331 -7.62 14.26 2.31
CA VAL A 331 -8.17 13.63 1.10
C VAL A 331 -9.71 13.63 1.15
N ARG A 332 -10.29 13.18 2.27
CA ARG A 332 -11.75 13.21 2.47
C ARG A 332 -12.33 14.61 2.36
N ALA A 333 -11.66 15.60 2.94
CA ALA A 333 -12.08 17.00 2.83
C ALA A 333 -12.02 17.50 1.38
N ALA A 334 -10.97 17.15 0.63
CA ALA A 334 -10.84 17.50 -0.79
C ALA A 334 -11.91 16.84 -1.65
N LEU A 335 -12.17 15.54 -1.45
CA LEU A 335 -13.23 14.81 -2.16
C LEU A 335 -14.61 15.45 -1.87
N LYS A 336 -14.92 15.73 -0.60
CA LYS A 336 -16.17 16.37 -0.22
C LYS A 336 -16.34 17.76 -0.86
N ALA A 337 -15.27 18.56 -0.96
CA ALA A 337 -15.29 19.86 -1.61
C ALA A 337 -15.63 19.78 -3.11
N GLN A 338 -15.37 18.63 -3.75
CA GLN A 338 -15.72 18.33 -5.13
C GLN A 338 -17.05 17.55 -5.28
N ALA A 339 -17.87 17.50 -4.24
CA ALA A 339 -19.11 16.71 -4.19
C ALA A 339 -18.89 15.21 -4.51
N LEU A 340 -17.73 14.68 -4.14
CA LEU A 340 -17.39 13.27 -4.22
C LEU A 340 -17.56 12.59 -2.86
N THR A 341 -17.95 11.32 -2.89
CA THR A 341 -18.25 10.52 -1.70
C THR A 341 -17.13 9.55 -1.39
N ASP A 342 -16.85 9.31 -0.11
CA ASP A 342 -15.78 8.40 0.32
C ASP A 342 -16.22 7.50 1.48
N GLU A 343 -15.55 6.32 1.58
CA GLU A 343 -15.65 5.39 2.68
C GLU A 343 -14.30 4.70 2.93
N TRP A 344 -14.19 3.92 3.99
CA TRP A 344 -13.10 2.96 4.15
C TRP A 344 -13.13 1.94 3.02
N TYR A 345 -11.95 1.52 2.56
CA TYR A 345 -11.87 0.40 1.62
C TYR A 345 -12.46 -0.86 2.25
N TYR A 346 -13.35 -1.50 1.52
CA TYR A 346 -13.96 -2.76 1.92
C TYR A 346 -14.18 -3.68 0.74
N THR A 347 -14.24 -4.96 1.04
CA THR A 347 -14.52 -6.02 0.08
C THR A 347 -15.30 -7.15 0.76
N THR A 348 -15.69 -8.15 0.01
CA THR A 348 -16.34 -9.37 0.51
C THR A 348 -15.78 -10.58 -0.21
N SER A 349 -15.88 -11.75 0.42
CA SER A 349 -15.38 -13.01 -0.12
C SER A 349 -16.10 -13.47 -1.39
N THR A 350 -15.51 -14.44 -2.10
CA THR A 350 -16.15 -15.09 -3.27
C THR A 350 -17.29 -16.03 -2.87
N ASP A 351 -17.31 -16.52 -1.64
CA ASP A 351 -18.37 -17.36 -1.11
C ASP A 351 -19.66 -16.56 -0.93
N LEU A 352 -20.71 -16.90 -1.66
CA LEU A 352 -22.01 -16.21 -1.61
C LEU A 352 -22.75 -16.41 -0.29
N ALA A 353 -22.44 -17.47 0.46
CA ALA A 353 -23.00 -17.72 1.79
C ALA A 353 -22.37 -16.84 2.87
N ASP A 354 -21.10 -16.47 2.69
CA ASP A 354 -20.41 -15.57 3.61
C ASP A 354 -20.84 -14.11 3.39
N LYS A 355 -21.65 -13.57 4.30
CA LYS A 355 -22.18 -12.20 4.25
C LYS A 355 -21.26 -11.16 4.93
N ARG A 356 -20.08 -11.56 5.39
CA ARG A 356 -19.13 -10.62 6.02
C ARG A 356 -18.57 -9.65 4.99
N ILE A 357 -18.39 -8.43 5.44
CA ILE A 357 -17.66 -7.38 4.73
C ILE A 357 -16.38 -7.09 5.51
N SER A 358 -15.26 -7.06 4.82
CA SER A 358 -13.96 -6.86 5.44
C SER A 358 -13.26 -5.65 4.85
N MET A 359 -12.60 -4.87 5.68
CA MET A 359 -11.58 -3.94 5.22
C MET A 359 -10.46 -4.70 4.50
N GLY A 360 -9.57 -3.99 3.82
CA GLY A 360 -8.40 -4.61 3.20
C GLY A 360 -7.56 -5.40 4.22
N GLY A 361 -7.06 -6.54 3.80
CA GLY A 361 -6.35 -7.50 4.65
C GLY A 361 -5.11 -6.91 5.35
N VAL A 362 -4.69 -7.61 6.40
CA VAL A 362 -3.57 -7.22 7.27
C VAL A 362 -2.25 -7.90 6.90
N GLN A 363 -2.28 -8.75 5.89
CA GLN A 363 -1.11 -9.51 5.44
C GLN A 363 -0.02 -8.58 4.88
N PRO A 364 1.27 -8.91 5.08
CA PRO A 364 2.40 -8.12 4.59
C PRO A 364 2.73 -8.44 3.12
N ASP A 365 1.75 -8.50 2.24
CA ASP A 365 1.89 -8.91 0.83
C ASP A 365 1.43 -7.86 -0.17
N THR A 366 0.57 -6.93 0.24
CA THR A 366 0.12 -5.81 -0.60
C THR A 366 1.14 -4.66 -0.62
N GLY A 367 1.15 -3.89 -1.71
CA GLY A 367 1.98 -2.67 -1.80
C GLY A 367 1.75 -1.72 -0.63
N ARG A 368 0.49 -1.53 -0.24
CA ARG A 368 0.11 -0.72 0.90
C ARG A 368 0.80 -1.16 2.20
N ASN A 369 0.73 -2.43 2.56
CA ASN A 369 1.27 -2.95 3.82
C ASN A 369 2.80 -3.06 3.80
N VAL A 370 3.39 -3.51 2.69
CA VAL A 370 4.85 -3.61 2.54
C VAL A 370 5.52 -2.24 2.60
N ASN A 371 4.96 -1.21 1.95
CA ASN A 371 5.50 0.14 2.05
C ASN A 371 5.31 0.73 3.46
N GLY A 372 4.24 0.38 4.18
CA GLY A 372 4.10 0.70 5.61
C GLY A 372 5.23 0.09 6.44
N LEU A 373 5.60 -1.18 6.20
CA LEU A 373 6.75 -1.84 6.83
C LEU A 373 8.11 -1.24 6.41
N LYS A 374 8.14 -0.46 5.32
CA LYS A 374 9.30 0.38 4.92
C LYS A 374 9.26 1.76 5.58
N ASN A 375 8.46 1.96 6.62
CA ASN A 375 8.30 3.22 7.35
C ASN A 375 7.83 4.39 6.47
N ALA A 376 7.08 4.11 5.41
CA ALA A 376 6.45 5.10 4.55
C ALA A 376 4.96 5.21 4.84
N VAL A 377 4.41 6.42 4.79
CA VAL A 377 2.95 6.58 4.69
C VAL A 377 2.51 5.95 3.37
N SER A 378 1.66 4.95 3.43
CA SER A 378 1.23 4.21 2.25
C SER A 378 -0.29 4.18 2.17
N LEU A 379 -0.83 4.73 1.08
CA LEU A 379 -2.24 5.00 0.89
C LEU A 379 -2.77 4.18 -0.30
N LEU A 380 -3.90 3.52 -0.09
CA LEU A 380 -4.71 2.91 -1.11
C LEU A 380 -5.86 3.86 -1.44
N ILE A 381 -6.01 4.19 -2.72
CA ILE A 381 -7.13 4.97 -3.26
C ILE A 381 -7.80 4.11 -4.32
N GLU A 382 -9.01 3.66 -4.02
CA GLU A 382 -9.82 2.85 -4.92
C GLU A 382 -10.97 3.69 -5.47
N THR A 383 -11.14 3.76 -6.78
CA THR A 383 -12.32 4.35 -7.39
C THR A 383 -13.26 3.29 -7.94
N ARG A 384 -14.54 3.66 -8.16
CA ARG A 384 -15.49 2.74 -8.80
C ARG A 384 -15.08 2.52 -10.25
N GLY A 385 -14.86 1.26 -10.68
CA GLY A 385 -14.37 1.04 -12.05
C GLY A 385 -14.50 -0.37 -12.58
N VAL A 386 -14.15 -1.37 -11.77
CA VAL A 386 -14.17 -2.75 -12.24
C VAL A 386 -15.59 -3.21 -12.53
N GLY A 387 -15.78 -3.70 -13.79
CA GLY A 387 -17.06 -4.21 -14.27
C GLY A 387 -17.97 -3.15 -14.89
N ILE A 388 -17.54 -1.89 -15.03
CA ILE A 388 -18.34 -0.82 -15.65
C ILE A 388 -17.69 -0.21 -16.92
N GLY A 389 -16.59 -0.80 -17.41
CA GLY A 389 -15.91 -0.34 -18.63
C GLY A 389 -15.54 1.14 -18.57
N ARG A 390 -15.99 1.92 -19.56
CA ARG A 390 -15.71 3.36 -19.64
C ARG A 390 -16.76 4.26 -18.96
N MET A 391 -17.79 3.69 -18.33
CA MET A 391 -18.81 4.50 -17.65
C MET A 391 -18.17 5.39 -16.59
N HIS A 392 -18.60 6.66 -16.55
CA HIS A 392 -18.15 7.68 -15.60
C HIS A 392 -16.62 7.87 -15.53
N ILE A 393 -15.91 7.59 -16.63
CA ILE A 393 -14.43 7.63 -16.60
C ILE A 393 -13.88 9.01 -16.20
N GLN A 394 -14.52 10.11 -16.64
CA GLN A 394 -14.12 11.45 -16.26
C GLN A 394 -14.27 11.67 -14.74
N ARG A 395 -15.35 11.17 -14.14
CA ARG A 395 -15.57 11.23 -12.69
C ARG A 395 -14.59 10.36 -11.90
N ARG A 396 -14.31 9.16 -12.40
CA ARG A 396 -13.32 8.23 -11.81
C ARG A 396 -11.92 8.86 -11.79
N VAL A 397 -11.49 9.42 -12.91
CA VAL A 397 -10.22 10.14 -13.04
C VAL A 397 -10.21 11.39 -12.15
N HIS A 398 -11.30 12.16 -12.11
CA HIS A 398 -11.43 13.32 -11.23
C HIS A 398 -11.27 12.95 -9.75
N THR A 399 -11.85 11.83 -9.34
CA THR A 399 -11.73 11.32 -7.97
C THR A 399 -10.28 10.97 -7.62
N GLN A 400 -9.58 10.24 -8.51
CA GLN A 400 -8.16 9.91 -8.33
C GLN A 400 -7.28 11.18 -8.31
N VAL A 401 -7.45 12.08 -9.27
CA VAL A 401 -6.70 13.34 -9.34
C VAL A 401 -6.90 14.17 -8.08
N THR A 402 -8.15 14.35 -7.64
CA THR A 402 -8.48 15.10 -6.42
C THR A 402 -7.78 14.52 -5.18
N ALA A 403 -7.84 13.21 -5.02
CA ALA A 403 -7.22 12.52 -3.89
C ALA A 403 -5.68 12.63 -3.95
N ILE A 404 -5.07 12.35 -5.10
CA ILE A 404 -3.62 12.40 -5.29
C ILE A 404 -3.08 13.82 -5.09
N VAL A 405 -3.74 14.84 -5.66
CA VAL A 405 -3.35 16.25 -5.47
C VAL A 405 -3.37 16.62 -3.99
N SER A 406 -4.40 16.20 -3.24
CA SER A 406 -4.46 16.41 -1.79
C SER A 406 -3.28 15.75 -1.06
N VAL A 407 -2.88 14.54 -1.46
CA VAL A 407 -1.69 13.87 -0.88
C VAL A 407 -0.41 14.65 -1.19
N LEU A 408 -0.22 15.09 -2.43
CA LEU A 408 0.96 15.87 -2.83
C LEU A 408 1.05 17.20 -2.06
N GLN A 409 -0.06 17.92 -1.94
CA GLN A 409 -0.14 19.18 -1.18
C GLN A 409 0.11 18.96 0.31
N SER A 410 -0.46 17.91 0.90
CA SER A 410 -0.22 17.54 2.30
C SER A 410 1.25 17.20 2.53
N THR A 411 1.88 16.46 1.62
CA THR A 411 3.31 16.12 1.71
C THR A 411 4.18 17.37 1.60
N ALA A 412 3.90 18.25 0.64
CA ALA A 412 4.66 19.48 0.44
C ALA A 412 4.56 20.42 1.64
N SER A 413 3.35 20.59 2.19
CA SER A 413 3.13 21.46 3.37
C SER A 413 3.80 20.91 4.64
N ARG A 414 3.99 19.60 4.74
CA ARG A 414 4.57 18.89 5.90
C ARG A 414 5.95 18.29 5.64
N ALA A 415 6.65 18.74 4.60
CA ALA A 415 7.94 18.18 4.21
C ALA A 415 8.94 18.13 5.38
N GLU A 416 8.98 19.18 6.21
CA GLU A 416 9.86 19.25 7.38
C GLU A 416 9.46 18.27 8.50
N ASP A 417 8.15 18.11 8.74
CA ASP A 417 7.64 17.16 9.73
C ASP A 417 7.94 15.72 9.30
N ILE A 418 7.76 15.42 8.02
CA ILE A 418 8.07 14.10 7.43
C ILE A 418 9.56 13.79 7.57
N ASN A 419 10.42 14.77 7.30
CA ASN A 419 11.87 14.63 7.43
C ASN A 419 12.34 14.41 8.87
N LYS A 420 11.57 14.86 9.86
CA LYS A 420 11.82 14.57 11.29
C LYS A 420 11.23 13.21 11.70
N LEU A 421 10.01 12.90 11.22
CA LEU A 421 9.29 11.70 11.62
C LEU A 421 9.97 10.42 11.11
N ARG A 422 10.45 10.41 9.87
CA ARG A 422 11.00 9.19 9.26
C ARG A 422 12.26 8.67 9.99
N PRO A 423 13.30 9.47 10.24
CA PRO A 423 14.45 9.01 11.02
C PRO A 423 14.07 8.57 12.44
N TYR A 424 13.05 9.20 13.02
CA TYR A 424 12.52 8.78 14.32
C TYR A 424 11.94 7.36 14.26
N MET A 425 11.05 7.08 13.26
CA MET A 425 10.48 5.76 13.06
C MET A 425 11.55 4.71 12.73
N ASP A 426 12.52 5.06 11.90
CA ASP A 426 13.64 4.18 11.54
C ASP A 426 14.43 3.78 12.79
N LYS A 427 14.73 4.73 13.68
CA LYS A 427 15.41 4.49 14.97
C LYS A 427 14.53 3.72 15.95
N GLU A 428 13.24 4.03 16.02
CA GLU A 428 12.27 3.30 16.85
C GLU A 428 12.26 1.81 16.51
N ILE A 429 12.17 1.47 15.22
CA ILE A 429 12.14 0.08 14.77
C ILE A 429 13.48 -0.62 15.06
N ALA A 430 14.60 0.00 14.71
CA ALA A 430 15.93 -0.56 14.94
C ALA A 430 16.18 -0.84 16.44
N SER A 431 15.77 0.08 17.34
CA SER A 431 16.00 -0.06 18.78
C SER A 431 15.22 -1.20 19.46
N LYS A 432 14.24 -1.78 18.77
CA LYS A 432 13.44 -2.92 19.27
C LYS A 432 14.13 -4.28 19.08
N ALA A 433 15.28 -4.34 18.42
CA ALA A 433 16.06 -5.56 18.30
C ALA A 433 16.42 -6.15 19.66
N CYS A 434 16.45 -7.46 19.81
CA CYS A 434 16.80 -8.22 21.03
C CYS A 434 15.84 -8.04 22.22
N SER A 435 14.85 -7.19 22.21
CA SER A 435 14.17 -6.78 23.45
C SER A 435 12.65 -6.75 23.41
N ALA A 436 12.04 -6.28 22.34
CA ALA A 436 10.60 -6.10 22.28
C ALA A 436 9.86 -7.36 21.82
N GLU A 437 8.55 -7.39 21.99
CA GLU A 437 7.69 -8.37 21.35
C GLU A 437 7.46 -8.00 19.88
N ALA A 438 7.38 -9.01 19.02
CA ALA A 438 6.95 -8.89 17.65
C ALA A 438 5.68 -9.71 17.41
N VAL A 439 4.70 -9.11 16.77
CA VAL A 439 3.49 -9.83 16.32
C VAL A 439 3.84 -10.57 15.04
N VAL A 440 3.80 -11.88 15.10
CA VAL A 440 4.08 -12.76 13.95
C VAL A 440 2.83 -12.92 13.09
N GLU A 441 1.66 -13.04 13.71
CA GLU A 441 0.38 -13.18 13.03
C GLU A 441 -0.68 -12.32 13.70
N ALA A 442 -1.49 -11.64 12.88
CA ALA A 442 -2.60 -10.83 13.36
C ALA A 442 -3.85 -11.06 12.52
N GLY A 443 -5.00 -10.90 13.16
CA GLY A 443 -6.33 -10.93 12.54
C GLY A 443 -6.98 -9.55 12.51
N GLN A 444 -8.06 -9.44 11.74
CA GLN A 444 -8.99 -8.31 11.79
C GLN A 444 -9.93 -8.44 13.00
N THR A 445 -10.41 -7.32 13.52
CA THR A 445 -11.35 -7.31 14.63
C THR A 445 -12.79 -7.28 14.11
N PRO A 446 -13.66 -8.25 14.51
CA PRO A 446 -15.08 -8.23 14.15
C PRO A 446 -15.83 -7.05 14.79
N ALA A 447 -16.77 -6.46 14.03
CA ALA A 447 -17.65 -5.39 14.48
C ALA A 447 -18.98 -5.44 13.72
N GLN A 448 -19.96 -4.62 14.16
CA GLN A 448 -21.14 -4.28 13.37
C GLN A 448 -20.92 -2.91 12.75
N TYR A 449 -21.30 -2.75 11.48
CA TYR A 449 -21.12 -1.50 10.75
C TYR A 449 -22.37 -1.13 9.96
N GLN A 450 -22.65 0.18 9.90
CA GLN A 450 -23.75 0.73 9.09
C GLN A 450 -23.17 1.16 7.74
N LEU A 451 -23.33 0.33 6.71
CA LEU A 451 -22.78 0.57 5.38
C LEU A 451 -23.86 1.12 4.44
N ALA A 452 -23.60 2.31 3.90
CA ALA A 452 -24.47 2.87 2.88
C ALA A 452 -24.16 2.29 1.49
N MET A 453 -25.19 1.75 0.86
CA MET A 453 -25.17 1.18 -0.48
C MET A 453 -26.23 1.85 -1.35
N LEU A 454 -26.36 1.42 -2.60
CA LEU A 454 -27.42 1.87 -3.51
C LEU A 454 -28.41 0.76 -3.80
N ASP A 455 -29.69 1.09 -3.84
CA ASP A 455 -30.71 0.25 -4.40
C ASP A 455 -30.54 0.16 -5.94
N PRO A 456 -30.44 -1.04 -6.52
CA PRO A 456 -30.12 -1.22 -7.93
C PRO A 456 -31.24 -0.77 -8.89
N ALA A 457 -32.49 -0.69 -8.41
CA ALA A 457 -33.64 -0.30 -9.22
C ALA A 457 -33.87 1.22 -9.23
N THR A 458 -33.67 1.88 -8.09
CA THR A 458 -34.03 3.28 -7.88
C THR A 458 -32.82 4.21 -7.76
N GLY A 459 -31.63 3.66 -7.53
CA GLY A 459 -30.43 4.45 -7.18
C GLY A 459 -30.50 5.12 -5.81
N ALA A 460 -31.55 4.87 -5.00
CA ALA A 460 -31.69 5.45 -3.68
C ALA A 460 -30.67 4.88 -2.68
N ASP A 461 -30.31 5.66 -1.68
CA ASP A 461 -29.45 5.20 -0.60
C ASP A 461 -30.15 4.10 0.22
N ARG A 462 -29.42 3.03 0.48
CA ARG A 462 -29.86 1.89 1.29
C ARG A 462 -28.83 1.61 2.38
N LEU A 463 -29.22 1.81 3.62
CA LEU A 463 -28.34 1.55 4.77
C LEU A 463 -28.46 0.09 5.21
N LEU A 464 -27.33 -0.62 5.23
CA LEU A 464 -27.23 -2.02 5.65
C LEU A 464 -26.46 -2.11 6.96
N THR A 465 -26.97 -2.90 7.92
CA THR A 465 -26.19 -3.36 9.05
C THR A 465 -25.44 -4.63 8.61
N VAL A 466 -24.14 -4.59 8.63
CA VAL A 466 -23.28 -5.68 8.14
C VAL A 466 -22.31 -6.17 9.22
N ASP A 467 -21.99 -7.47 9.19
CA ASP A 467 -20.84 -8.00 9.90
C ASP A 467 -19.57 -7.48 9.24
N TRP A 468 -18.77 -6.74 10.01
CA TRP A 468 -17.61 -6.00 9.52
C TRP A 468 -16.34 -6.50 10.18
N ASN A 469 -15.33 -6.84 9.38
CA ASN A 469 -13.98 -7.11 9.87
C ASN A 469 -13.10 -5.87 9.71
N SER A 470 -12.74 -5.25 10.82
CA SER A 470 -11.95 -4.02 10.85
C SER A 470 -10.45 -4.31 10.86
N SER A 471 -9.69 -3.62 10.02
CA SER A 471 -8.22 -3.61 10.05
C SER A 471 -7.63 -2.42 10.84
N LEU A 472 -8.48 -1.59 11.44
CA LEU A 472 -8.02 -0.41 12.22
C LEU A 472 -7.58 -0.79 13.64
N SER A 473 -8.07 -1.91 14.14
CA SER A 473 -7.61 -2.55 15.37
C SER A 473 -7.34 -4.01 15.04
N LEU A 474 -6.14 -4.50 15.35
CA LEU A 474 -5.74 -5.85 15.01
C LEU A 474 -5.82 -6.76 16.23
N GLU A 475 -6.37 -7.96 16.03
CA GLU A 475 -6.29 -9.05 16.99
C GLU A 475 -4.90 -9.70 16.87
N LYS A 476 -4.18 -9.80 17.98
CA LYS A 476 -2.89 -10.48 18.04
C LYS A 476 -3.11 -11.98 18.16
N LEU A 477 -2.86 -12.73 17.08
CA LEU A 477 -3.02 -14.18 17.04
C LEU A 477 -1.76 -14.90 17.50
N LYS A 478 -0.59 -14.43 17.09
CA LYS A 478 0.70 -14.98 17.48
C LYS A 478 1.74 -13.90 17.69
N ALA A 479 2.50 -14.01 18.76
CA ALA A 479 3.60 -13.11 19.06
C ALA A 479 4.82 -13.86 19.62
N ARG A 480 6.00 -13.27 19.43
CA ARG A 480 7.29 -13.80 19.91
C ARG A 480 8.18 -12.68 20.41
N VAL A 481 9.09 -13.00 21.31
CA VAL A 481 10.18 -12.08 21.66
C VAL A 481 10.98 -11.81 20.38
N ARG A 482 11.27 -10.56 20.09
CA ARG A 482 12.03 -10.16 18.88
C ARG A 482 13.47 -10.64 18.97
N PRO A 483 14.03 -11.35 17.97
CA PRO A 483 15.43 -11.71 17.97
C PRO A 483 16.33 -10.47 17.73
N CYS A 484 17.62 -10.60 17.96
CA CYS A 484 18.62 -9.62 17.53
C CYS A 484 18.81 -9.62 16.02
N GLY A 485 18.63 -10.78 15.40
CA GLY A 485 18.70 -10.97 13.97
C GLY A 485 18.32 -12.38 13.56
N TYR A 486 18.46 -12.64 12.28
CA TYR A 486 18.30 -13.98 11.70
C TYR A 486 19.61 -14.42 11.06
N TRP A 487 20.03 -15.64 11.35
CA TRP A 487 21.01 -16.33 10.57
C TRP A 487 20.32 -17.06 9.41
N LEU A 488 20.94 -17.03 8.22
CA LEU A 488 20.48 -17.76 7.03
C LEU A 488 21.62 -18.62 6.49
N SER A 489 21.29 -19.81 6.04
CA SER A 489 22.27 -20.71 5.42
C SER A 489 22.88 -20.12 4.14
N ALA A 490 24.07 -20.57 3.76
CA ALA A 490 24.75 -20.14 2.52
C ALA A 490 23.92 -20.44 1.25
N ALA A 491 23.02 -21.43 1.30
CA ALA A 491 22.12 -21.77 0.19
C ALA A 491 20.95 -20.76 0.03
N SER A 492 20.68 -19.91 1.02
CA SER A 492 19.52 -19.00 1.05
C SER A 492 19.67 -17.76 0.15
N THR A 493 20.42 -17.86 -0.94
CA THR A 493 20.73 -16.73 -1.86
C THR A 493 19.47 -16.08 -2.43
N GLY A 494 18.44 -16.86 -2.78
CA GLY A 494 17.18 -16.34 -3.31
C GLY A 494 16.38 -15.55 -2.27
N ALA A 495 16.50 -15.88 -0.97
CA ALA A 495 15.91 -15.11 0.12
C ALA A 495 16.70 -13.80 0.34
N VAL A 496 18.03 -13.88 0.32
CA VAL A 496 18.93 -12.72 0.47
C VAL A 496 18.69 -11.70 -0.64
N GLU A 497 18.63 -12.14 -1.91
CA GLU A 497 18.34 -11.26 -3.05
C GLU A 497 17.03 -10.49 -2.86
N ARG A 498 15.95 -11.15 -2.43
CA ARG A 498 14.66 -10.51 -2.19
C ARG A 498 14.71 -9.50 -1.05
N LEU A 499 15.37 -9.86 0.06
CA LEU A 499 15.57 -8.95 1.19
C LEU A 499 16.35 -7.69 0.75
N GLN A 500 17.41 -7.85 -0.03
CA GLN A 500 18.19 -6.73 -0.57
C GLN A 500 17.37 -5.87 -1.56
N LEU A 501 16.56 -6.47 -2.43
CA LEU A 501 15.64 -5.74 -3.30
C LEU A 501 14.63 -4.93 -2.50
N LEU A 502 14.16 -5.44 -1.38
CA LEU A 502 13.27 -4.71 -0.45
C LEU A 502 14.00 -3.59 0.30
N GLY A 503 15.35 -3.58 0.31
CA GLY A 503 16.19 -2.60 1.01
C GLY A 503 16.66 -3.07 2.40
N VAL A 504 16.37 -4.32 2.79
CA VAL A 504 16.85 -4.91 4.05
C VAL A 504 18.37 -5.13 3.94
N GLN A 505 19.09 -4.72 4.97
CA GLN A 505 20.54 -4.93 5.04
C GLN A 505 20.82 -6.38 5.44
N VAL A 506 21.64 -7.05 4.64
CA VAL A 506 22.11 -8.42 4.85
C VAL A 506 23.63 -8.41 4.81
N GLN A 507 24.26 -9.14 5.70
CA GLN A 507 25.71 -9.28 5.77
C GLN A 507 26.11 -10.75 5.58
N ARG A 508 27.31 -10.98 5.05
CA ARG A 508 27.88 -12.32 4.89
C ARG A 508 28.76 -12.64 6.11
N VAL A 509 28.71 -13.88 6.56
CA VAL A 509 29.64 -14.41 7.56
C VAL A 509 30.99 -14.67 6.89
N GLY A 510 32.02 -13.93 7.29
CA GLY A 510 33.37 -13.98 6.73
C GLY A 510 34.25 -15.07 7.33
N GLU A 511 33.96 -15.56 8.53
CA GLU A 511 34.68 -16.66 9.21
C GLU A 511 33.67 -17.57 9.91
N SER A 512 33.89 -18.88 9.83
CA SER A 512 33.03 -19.87 10.49
C SER A 512 33.08 -19.70 12.02
N SER A 513 31.91 -19.74 12.65
CA SER A 513 31.74 -19.60 14.09
C SER A 513 30.53 -20.39 14.57
N SER A 514 30.38 -20.54 15.88
CA SER A 514 29.16 -21.08 16.48
C SER A 514 28.39 -19.97 17.17
N ILE A 515 27.05 -19.97 17.03
CA ILE A 515 26.17 -18.96 17.60
C ILE A 515 25.03 -19.59 18.39
N LEU A 516 24.58 -18.90 19.44
CA LEU A 516 23.37 -19.29 20.18
C LEU A 516 22.13 -18.78 19.44
N ALA A 517 21.26 -19.70 19.05
CA ALA A 517 20.06 -19.38 18.29
C ALA A 517 18.85 -20.20 18.74
N ASP A 518 17.65 -19.69 18.46
CA ASP A 518 16.42 -20.46 18.50
C ASP A 518 16.16 -21.01 17.09
N VAL A 519 16.22 -22.33 16.95
CA VAL A 519 15.91 -23.04 15.71
C VAL A 519 14.46 -23.46 15.67
N TYR A 520 13.90 -23.56 14.48
CA TYR A 520 12.51 -23.97 14.27
C TYR A 520 12.39 -25.49 14.23
N ARG A 521 11.59 -26.04 15.12
CA ARG A 521 11.21 -27.44 15.12
C ARG A 521 9.76 -27.58 14.67
N GLU A 522 9.55 -28.21 13.55
CA GLU A 522 8.22 -28.46 13.02
C GLU A 522 7.37 -29.32 13.98
N THR A 523 6.16 -28.88 14.27
CA THR A 523 5.17 -29.61 15.07
C THR A 523 4.01 -30.11 14.22
N SER A 524 3.68 -29.41 13.14
CA SER A 524 2.72 -29.87 12.14
C SER A 524 3.01 -29.24 10.78
N ARG A 525 2.61 -29.94 9.72
CA ARG A 525 2.71 -29.48 8.33
C ARG A 525 1.47 -29.88 7.56
N SER A 526 0.96 -28.98 6.75
CA SER A 526 -0.03 -29.24 5.71
C SER A 526 0.30 -28.40 4.47
N LEU A 527 -0.26 -28.78 3.35
CA LEU A 527 -0.22 -28.00 2.12
C LEU A 527 -1.52 -27.20 1.99
N GLY A 528 -1.47 -26.07 1.31
CA GLY A 528 -2.64 -25.23 1.10
C GLY A 528 -2.35 -24.08 0.16
N GLN A 529 -3.19 -23.07 0.17
CA GLN A 529 -3.03 -21.85 -0.60
C GLN A 529 -2.96 -20.65 0.33
N ARG A 530 -2.41 -19.54 -0.16
CA ARG A 530 -2.53 -18.25 0.52
C ARG A 530 -3.98 -17.76 0.38
N ASP A 531 -4.50 -17.25 1.45
CA ASP A 531 -5.85 -16.70 1.49
C ASP A 531 -5.81 -15.21 1.87
N ASP A 532 -6.70 -14.43 1.28
CA ASP A 532 -6.99 -13.06 1.67
C ASP A 532 -8.48 -12.91 2.06
N VAL A 533 -8.92 -11.68 2.29
CA VAL A 533 -10.32 -11.38 2.65
C VAL A 533 -11.33 -11.71 1.55
N ARG A 534 -10.89 -12.02 0.34
CA ARG A 534 -11.74 -12.43 -0.80
C ARG A 534 -11.76 -13.93 -1.02
N GLY A 535 -10.85 -14.68 -0.43
CA GLY A 535 -10.61 -16.11 -0.63
C GLY A 535 -9.19 -16.38 -1.09
N SER A 536 -8.96 -17.45 -1.84
CA SER A 536 -7.63 -17.83 -2.29
C SER A 536 -6.99 -16.78 -3.22
N VAL A 537 -5.72 -16.50 -2.98
CA VAL A 537 -4.93 -15.53 -3.75
C VAL A 537 -4.61 -16.09 -5.14
N ALA A 538 -4.92 -15.34 -6.19
CA ALA A 538 -4.66 -15.74 -7.57
C ALA A 538 -3.16 -15.91 -7.84
N GLY A 539 -2.79 -17.03 -8.47
CA GLY A 539 -1.42 -17.35 -8.87
C GLY A 539 -0.45 -17.61 -7.71
N GLY A 540 -0.96 -17.70 -6.47
CA GLY A 540 -0.13 -17.88 -5.27
C GLY A 540 0.56 -19.24 -5.16
N GLY A 541 0.16 -20.23 -5.98
CA GLY A 541 0.67 -21.59 -5.90
C GLY A 541 0.30 -22.30 -4.59
N GLU A 542 0.79 -23.52 -4.44
CA GLU A 542 0.68 -24.27 -3.19
C GLU A 542 1.73 -23.80 -2.20
N ILE A 543 1.34 -23.63 -0.93
CA ILE A 543 2.23 -23.22 0.16
C ILE A 543 2.30 -24.26 1.26
N ILE A 544 3.38 -24.22 2.02
CA ILE A 544 3.54 -25.01 3.25
C ILE A 544 2.90 -24.22 4.41
N LYS A 545 1.86 -24.79 5.02
CA LYS A 545 1.28 -24.29 6.28
C LYS A 545 1.89 -25.09 7.43
N ALA A 546 2.98 -24.57 8.02
CA ALA A 546 3.68 -25.19 9.13
C ALA A 546 3.31 -24.56 10.47
N GLN A 547 3.38 -25.35 11.54
CA GLN A 547 3.48 -24.85 12.91
C GLN A 547 4.82 -25.25 13.48
N VAL A 548 5.42 -24.36 14.26
CA VAL A 548 6.77 -24.60 14.80
C VAL A 548 6.89 -24.25 16.27
N ASP A 549 7.69 -25.03 16.99
CA ASP A 549 8.26 -24.68 18.29
C ASP A 549 9.65 -24.07 18.10
N LEU A 550 10.06 -23.29 19.06
CA LEU A 550 11.42 -22.73 19.13
C LEU A 550 12.27 -23.56 20.09
N VAL A 551 13.40 -24.05 19.61
CA VAL A 551 14.35 -24.82 20.42
C VAL A 551 15.68 -24.07 20.47
N ARG A 552 16.10 -23.67 21.65
CA ARG A 552 17.37 -22.97 21.85
C ARG A 552 18.55 -23.95 21.81
N GLY A 553 19.56 -23.61 21.04
CA GLY A 553 20.77 -24.39 20.89
C GLY A 553 21.91 -23.61 20.26
N VAL A 554 23.08 -24.21 20.28
CA VAL A 554 24.23 -23.71 19.54
C VAL A 554 24.16 -24.29 18.12
N ILE A 555 24.28 -23.43 17.12
CA ILE A 555 24.34 -23.80 15.72
C ILE A 555 25.66 -23.33 15.10
N ASP A 556 26.08 -23.99 14.06
CA ASP A 556 27.22 -23.56 13.25
C ASP A 556 26.78 -22.47 12.26
N ALA A 557 27.53 -21.38 12.24
CA ALA A 557 27.41 -20.30 11.25
C ALA A 557 28.65 -20.36 10.34
N PRO A 558 28.64 -21.19 9.28
CA PRO A 558 29.82 -21.37 8.41
C PRO A 558 30.10 -20.10 7.60
N MET A 559 31.35 -19.92 7.22
CA MET A 559 31.76 -18.89 6.26
C MET A 559 30.88 -18.95 5.00
N GLY A 560 30.42 -17.80 4.52
CA GLY A 560 29.53 -17.71 3.36
C GLY A 560 28.02 -17.78 3.70
N SER A 561 27.65 -18.14 4.94
CA SER A 561 26.27 -17.95 5.41
C SER A 561 25.97 -16.47 5.62
N PHE A 562 24.73 -16.12 5.99
CA PHE A 562 24.30 -14.73 6.07
C PHE A 562 23.72 -14.38 7.44
N TYR A 563 23.80 -13.10 7.78
CA TYR A 563 23.17 -12.52 8.96
C TYR A 563 22.34 -11.30 8.60
N VAL A 564 21.10 -11.27 9.08
CA VAL A 564 20.15 -10.17 8.93
C VAL A 564 19.93 -9.57 10.32
N SER A 565 20.65 -8.50 10.65
CA SER A 565 20.44 -7.79 11.92
C SER A 565 19.05 -7.14 11.96
N LEU A 566 18.36 -7.22 13.08
CA LEU A 566 17.13 -6.45 13.30
C LEU A 566 17.39 -5.05 13.89
N ASN A 567 18.66 -4.71 14.19
CA ASN A 567 19.05 -3.33 14.49
C ASN A 567 19.18 -2.52 13.19
N GLN A 568 18.09 -2.44 12.44
CA GLN A 568 18.00 -1.70 11.17
C GLN A 568 16.57 -1.18 10.94
N PRO A 569 16.38 -0.14 10.11
CA PRO A 569 15.06 0.47 9.86
C PRO A 569 14.01 -0.49 9.31
N LEU A 570 14.42 -1.47 8.50
CA LEU A 570 13.52 -2.39 7.80
C LEU A 570 13.40 -3.77 8.50
N ALA A 571 13.70 -3.82 9.80
CA ALA A 571 13.63 -5.04 10.60
C ALA A 571 12.27 -5.76 10.53
N ASN A 572 11.17 -4.99 10.41
CA ASN A 572 9.82 -5.57 10.37
C ASN A 572 9.52 -6.28 9.04
N LEU A 573 10.16 -5.89 7.94
CA LEU A 573 10.10 -6.66 6.68
C LEU A 573 10.85 -7.99 6.79
N ALA A 574 12.05 -7.96 7.39
CA ALA A 574 12.80 -9.19 7.63
C ALA A 574 12.01 -10.17 8.51
N LEU A 575 11.36 -9.67 9.55
CA LEU A 575 10.51 -10.48 10.42
C LEU A 575 9.32 -11.08 9.65
N ALA A 576 8.61 -10.28 8.85
CA ALA A 576 7.48 -10.73 8.05
C ALA A 576 7.87 -11.82 7.02
N ALA A 577 9.10 -11.73 6.49
CA ALA A 577 9.63 -12.68 5.52
C ALA A 577 10.14 -13.99 6.15
N LEU A 578 10.75 -13.92 7.34
CA LEU A 578 11.58 -15.01 7.89
C LEU A 578 10.92 -15.81 9.03
N GLU A 579 9.78 -15.35 9.59
CA GLU A 579 9.01 -16.17 10.54
C GLU A 579 8.21 -17.23 9.77
N PRO A 580 8.55 -18.55 9.89
CA PRO A 580 8.17 -19.56 8.90
C PRO A 580 6.70 -19.98 8.96
N ASP A 581 6.04 -19.78 10.07
CA ASP A 581 4.68 -20.24 10.33
C ASP A 581 3.60 -19.18 10.02
N THR A 582 3.87 -18.34 9.02
CA THR A 582 2.90 -17.45 8.38
C THR A 582 2.76 -17.78 6.90
N GLN A 583 1.57 -17.59 6.34
CA GLN A 583 1.31 -17.89 4.92
C GLN A 583 2.12 -17.04 3.94
N ASN A 584 2.67 -15.92 4.36
CA ASN A 584 3.45 -15.00 3.51
C ASN A 584 4.96 -15.14 3.73
N SER A 585 5.41 -16.05 4.60
CA SER A 585 6.83 -16.26 4.86
C SER A 585 7.56 -16.85 3.65
N TYR A 586 8.85 -16.62 3.63
CA TYR A 586 9.74 -17.20 2.59
C TYR A 586 9.79 -18.74 2.67
N PHE A 587 9.67 -19.32 3.86
CA PHE A 587 9.56 -20.76 4.01
C PHE A 587 8.24 -21.30 3.45
N ALA A 588 7.11 -20.70 3.83
CA ALA A 588 5.80 -21.14 3.34
C ALA A 588 5.72 -21.10 1.80
N ASN A 589 6.38 -20.14 1.17
CA ASN A 589 6.35 -19.91 -0.28
C ASN A 589 7.60 -20.47 -1.01
N HIS A 590 8.29 -21.45 -0.46
CA HIS A 590 9.42 -22.16 -1.08
C HIS A 590 10.59 -21.25 -1.52
N VAL A 591 10.75 -20.08 -0.90
CA VAL A 591 11.92 -19.20 -1.10
C VAL A 591 13.08 -19.65 -0.19
N LEU A 592 12.76 -20.23 0.96
CA LEU A 592 13.67 -21.00 1.81
C LEU A 592 13.30 -22.49 1.71
N ASP A 593 14.28 -23.33 1.43
CA ASP A 593 14.07 -24.75 1.15
C ASP A 593 13.68 -25.56 2.39
N SER A 594 14.12 -25.13 3.57
CA SER A 594 13.86 -25.82 4.83
C SER A 594 13.80 -24.88 6.03
N LEU A 595 13.23 -25.35 7.14
CA LEU A 595 13.23 -24.64 8.42
C LEU A 595 14.64 -24.45 8.97
N GLN A 596 15.57 -25.36 8.64
CA GLN A 596 16.98 -25.29 9.03
C GLN A 596 17.77 -24.24 8.23
N SER A 597 17.19 -23.70 7.16
CA SER A 597 17.81 -22.63 6.37
C SER A 597 17.80 -21.27 7.10
N ALA A 598 17.07 -21.14 8.21
CA ALA A 598 17.00 -19.91 9.00
C ALA A 598 16.96 -20.22 10.51
N ALA A 599 17.54 -19.34 11.32
CA ALA A 599 17.46 -19.41 12.77
C ALA A 599 17.37 -17.99 13.38
N ARG A 600 16.70 -17.90 14.53
CA ARG A 600 16.54 -16.65 15.28
C ARG A 600 17.70 -16.46 16.24
N VAL A 601 18.53 -15.45 16.04
CA VAL A 601 19.68 -15.13 16.88
C VAL A 601 19.22 -14.23 18.01
N MET A 602 19.25 -14.73 19.26
CA MET A 602 18.61 -14.09 20.41
C MET A 602 19.53 -13.17 21.23
N SER A 603 20.82 -13.13 20.90
CA SER A 603 21.82 -12.17 21.43
C SER A 603 22.66 -11.67 20.26
N GLU A 604 23.29 -10.51 20.41
CA GLU A 604 24.20 -10.04 19.36
C GLU A 604 25.35 -11.05 19.19
N PRO A 605 25.52 -11.59 17.97
CA PRO A 605 26.51 -12.64 17.76
C PRO A 605 27.92 -12.04 17.59
N SER A 606 28.92 -12.75 18.11
CA SER A 606 30.33 -12.44 17.82
C SER A 606 30.72 -13.06 16.47
N LEU A 607 30.21 -12.50 15.38
CA LEU A 607 30.48 -12.91 14.02
C LEU A 607 31.37 -11.88 13.31
N LYS A 608 32.32 -12.35 12.51
CA LYS A 608 32.96 -11.50 11.52
C LYS A 608 32.01 -11.33 10.34
N LEU A 609 31.44 -10.15 10.22
CA LEU A 609 30.45 -9.84 9.21
C LEU A 609 31.03 -8.94 8.12
N GLU A 610 30.76 -9.26 6.86
CA GLU A 610 31.20 -8.54 5.68
C GLU A 610 30.00 -8.03 4.88
N PRO A 611 30.08 -6.83 4.28
CA PRO A 611 29.06 -6.38 3.34
C PRO A 611 28.89 -7.38 2.19
N ILE A 612 27.71 -7.45 1.62
CA ILE A 612 27.44 -8.14 0.35
C ILE A 612 27.40 -7.05 -0.72
N ASP A 613 28.26 -7.19 -1.72
CA ASP A 613 28.35 -6.26 -2.87
C ASP A 613 27.08 -6.31 -3.75
#